data_d3884a675ee058e18c827af3b06a12ea
#
_entry.id   d3884a675ee058e18c827af3b06a12ea
#
_cell.length_a   1.000
_cell.length_b   1.000
_cell.length_c   1.000
_cell.angle_alpha   90.00
_cell.angle_beta   90.00
_cell.angle_gamma   90.00
#
_symmetry.space_group_name_H-M   'P 1'
#
loop_
_entity.id
_entity.type
_entity.pdbx_description
1 polymer ?
#
loop_
_entity_poly.entity_id
_entity_poly.type
_entity_poly.pdbx_seq_one_letter_code
_entity_poly.pdbx_strand_id
1 'polypeptide(L)'
;MNLVLIGGAIGGIGLFLLGMRLMTDGLKLAAGAMLRDVLTRWTRTRGRALWSGVLITGIVQSSSAVTVASIGFVNAGVLTLGQAMWVIFGSNVGTTMTGWIVALVGFDIKIEAFALPLLGIGMFLSLTGVSSRRGAFGEALAGFGVFFLGIATLKTTFAGLGQAVDLGAFVSGGILNDIMFVAIGIVMTTLVQSSSAVIAIALTAAAGGILTVEAGASLVIGANVGTTTTAALAVLGATSNARRVAVSHVVFNVLTGIVALLLLPVLLVIVDATEKTLAAGVGSTAALAVFHTVFNVLGVVLMWPLAPRLETWLAARFVTAEEDEARPRHLDDTGLALPALALDAIVLELGRVAAVAFGIARAAFLDPAASADRLRRRRGIIDALNDAIVAYVQKLSAANNAQAVAEALPHPIRALMHLSGIADLGLAVAGRRAEIAALPDDVENQIISYATLIVGQIDAAEQLFG
;
A
#
# COMPACT_ATOMS: atom_id res chain seq x y z
N MET A 1 7.75 29.88 32.19
CA MET A 1 7.59 29.63 30.72
C MET A 1 6.61 30.68 30.19
N ASN A 2 6.99 31.45 29.19
CA ASN A 2 6.21 32.61 28.73
C ASN A 2 4.96 32.13 27.96
N LEU A 3 3.76 32.60 28.34
CA LEU A 3 2.49 32.18 27.74
C LEU A 3 2.48 32.41 26.19
N VAL A 4 3.22 33.40 25.73
CA VAL A 4 3.40 33.73 24.29
C VAL A 4 4.14 32.62 23.56
N LEU A 5 5.17 32.01 24.16
CA LEU A 5 5.92 30.89 23.56
C LEU A 5 5.08 29.61 23.49
N ILE A 6 4.30 29.34 24.52
CA ILE A 6 3.37 28.18 24.51
C ILE A 6 2.28 28.39 23.45
N GLY A 7 1.69 29.56 23.40
CA GLY A 7 0.68 29.90 22.39
C GLY A 7 1.26 29.86 20.98
N GLY A 8 2.48 30.34 20.78
CA GLY A 8 3.19 30.26 19.50
C GLY A 8 3.50 28.81 19.07
N ALA A 9 3.89 27.94 19.99
CA ALA A 9 4.13 26.52 19.68
C ALA A 9 2.84 25.81 19.28
N ILE A 10 1.79 25.91 20.10
CA ILE A 10 0.49 25.27 19.81
C ILE A 10 -0.13 25.84 18.53
N GLY A 11 -0.15 27.16 18.37
CA GLY A 11 -0.66 27.83 17.18
C GLY A 11 0.15 27.51 15.92
N GLY A 12 1.47 27.48 16.03
CA GLY A 12 2.37 27.12 14.93
C GLY A 12 2.18 25.68 14.48
N ILE A 13 2.07 24.71 15.42
CA ILE A 13 1.73 23.32 15.11
C ILE A 13 0.34 23.24 14.45
N GLY A 14 -0.65 23.96 14.97
CA GLY A 14 -1.99 23.99 14.41
C GLY A 14 -2.02 24.50 12.97
N LEU A 15 -1.37 25.62 12.68
CA LEU A 15 -1.23 26.17 11.31
C LEU A 15 -0.48 25.22 10.39
N PHE A 16 0.62 24.64 10.86
CA PHE A 16 1.41 23.68 10.11
C PHE A 16 0.56 22.45 9.72
N LEU A 17 -0.14 21.83 10.68
CA LEU A 17 -0.97 20.64 10.43
C LEU A 17 -2.16 20.98 9.52
N LEU A 18 -2.79 22.14 9.70
CA LEU A 18 -3.88 22.61 8.82
C LEU A 18 -3.38 22.81 7.40
N GLY A 19 -2.27 23.51 7.23
CA GLY A 19 -1.64 23.75 5.92
C GLY A 19 -1.26 22.46 5.22
N MET A 20 -0.64 21.54 5.94
CA MET A 20 -0.27 20.22 5.41
C MET A 20 -1.50 19.40 5.01
N ARG A 21 -2.58 19.45 5.77
CA ARG A 21 -3.84 18.77 5.44
C ARG A 21 -4.45 19.34 4.16
N LEU A 22 -4.64 20.65 4.08
CA LEU A 22 -5.19 21.32 2.88
C LEU A 22 -4.32 21.03 1.64
N MET A 23 -3.00 21.15 1.77
CA MET A 23 -2.05 20.85 0.71
C MET A 23 -2.22 19.41 0.21
N THR A 24 -2.19 18.44 1.13
CA THR A 24 -2.27 17.01 0.80
C THR A 24 -3.62 16.63 0.20
N ASP A 25 -4.73 17.11 0.77
CA ASP A 25 -6.07 16.80 0.29
C ASP A 25 -6.33 17.43 -1.09
N GLY A 26 -5.90 18.67 -1.29
CA GLY A 26 -5.95 19.34 -2.59
C GLY A 26 -5.10 18.63 -3.66
N LEU A 27 -3.86 18.21 -3.32
CA LEU A 27 -3.00 17.46 -4.24
C LEU A 27 -3.57 16.08 -4.57
N LYS A 28 -4.15 15.36 -3.61
CA LYS A 28 -4.83 14.07 -3.85
C LYS A 28 -5.98 14.21 -4.83
N LEU A 29 -6.83 15.21 -4.63
CA LEU A 29 -7.98 15.46 -5.52
C LEU A 29 -7.51 15.87 -6.93
N ALA A 30 -6.52 16.75 -7.03
CA ALA A 30 -5.97 17.19 -8.31
C ALA A 30 -5.29 16.04 -9.08
N ALA A 31 -4.56 15.16 -8.37
CA ALA A 31 -3.74 14.08 -8.95
C ALA A 31 -4.47 12.73 -9.09
N GLY A 32 -5.72 12.59 -8.62
CA GLY A 32 -6.39 11.29 -8.48
C GLY A 32 -6.39 10.40 -9.74
N ALA A 33 -6.64 10.96 -10.92
CA ALA A 33 -6.57 10.21 -12.19
C ALA A 33 -5.13 9.81 -12.56
N MET A 34 -4.16 10.71 -12.34
CA MET A 34 -2.74 10.46 -12.60
C MET A 34 -2.20 9.33 -11.69
N LEU A 35 -2.62 9.33 -10.42
CA LEU A 35 -2.26 8.28 -9.46
C LEU A 35 -2.61 6.89 -10.00
N ARG A 36 -3.84 6.72 -10.47
CA ARG A 36 -4.33 5.46 -11.05
C ARG A 36 -3.52 5.07 -12.29
N ASP A 37 -3.35 6.00 -13.23
CA ASP A 37 -2.66 5.73 -14.51
C ASP A 37 -1.19 5.35 -14.29
N VAL A 38 -0.49 6.04 -13.40
CA VAL A 38 0.91 5.73 -13.10
C VAL A 38 1.04 4.37 -12.42
N LEU A 39 0.20 4.08 -11.43
CA LEU A 39 0.25 2.79 -10.72
C LEU A 39 -0.11 1.61 -11.64
N THR A 40 -1.03 1.78 -12.60
CA THR A 40 -1.41 0.68 -13.50
C THR A 40 -0.44 0.48 -14.65
N ARG A 41 0.17 1.54 -15.19
CA ARG A 41 0.98 1.46 -16.42
C ARG A 41 2.49 1.41 -16.16
N TRP A 42 2.98 2.00 -15.06
CA TRP A 42 4.40 2.19 -14.83
C TRP A 42 5.02 1.24 -13.80
N THR A 43 4.28 0.22 -13.34
CA THR A 43 4.74 -0.70 -12.29
C THR A 43 5.26 -2.05 -12.80
N ARG A 44 5.47 -2.20 -14.11
CA ARG A 44 5.84 -3.49 -14.74
C ARG A 44 7.19 -4.06 -14.29
N THR A 45 8.11 -3.25 -13.82
CA THR A 45 9.41 -3.68 -13.30
C THR A 45 9.65 -3.09 -11.92
N ARG A 46 10.52 -3.73 -11.11
CA ARG A 46 10.88 -3.27 -9.76
C ARG A 46 11.29 -1.80 -9.73
N GLY A 47 12.20 -1.40 -10.63
CA GLY A 47 12.67 -0.02 -10.71
C GLY A 47 11.54 0.96 -11.08
N ARG A 48 10.69 0.61 -12.05
CA ARG A 48 9.55 1.47 -12.42
C ARG A 48 8.52 1.57 -11.30
N ALA A 49 8.23 0.46 -10.61
CA ALA A 49 7.32 0.47 -9.46
C ALA A 49 7.87 1.35 -8.32
N LEU A 50 9.16 1.24 -8.01
CA LEU A 50 9.86 2.10 -7.06
C LEU A 50 9.72 3.57 -7.43
N TRP A 51 10.10 3.95 -8.67
CA TRP A 51 10.01 5.33 -9.14
C TRP A 51 8.58 5.86 -9.18
N SER A 52 7.59 5.00 -9.51
CA SER A 52 6.17 5.36 -9.40
C SER A 52 5.81 5.77 -7.97
N GLY A 53 6.24 4.99 -6.99
CA GLY A 53 6.05 5.30 -5.57
C GLY A 53 6.72 6.62 -5.16
N VAL A 54 7.98 6.82 -5.57
CA VAL A 54 8.73 8.08 -5.31
C VAL A 54 7.99 9.28 -5.87
N LEU A 55 7.66 9.24 -7.15
CA LEU A 55 7.05 10.38 -7.86
C LEU A 55 5.65 10.69 -7.33
N ILE A 56 4.82 9.67 -7.17
CA ILE A 56 3.45 9.87 -6.69
C ILE A 56 3.46 10.44 -5.27
N THR A 57 4.25 9.87 -4.38
CA THR A 57 4.31 10.35 -2.98
C THR A 57 4.94 11.72 -2.90
N GLY A 58 5.99 11.99 -3.68
CA GLY A 58 6.60 13.32 -3.75
C GLY A 58 5.63 14.40 -4.22
N ILE A 59 4.74 14.08 -5.17
CA ILE A 59 3.71 15.01 -5.68
C ILE A 59 2.53 15.10 -4.70
N VAL A 60 1.95 13.96 -4.31
CA VAL A 60 0.73 13.90 -3.49
C VAL A 60 0.99 14.21 -2.01
N GLN A 61 2.25 14.14 -1.58
CA GLN A 61 2.69 14.37 -0.18
C GLN A 61 1.97 13.47 0.84
N SER A 62 1.61 12.22 0.42
CA SER A 62 0.92 11.28 1.29
C SER A 62 1.30 9.84 0.96
N SER A 63 2.23 9.27 1.72
CA SER A 63 2.60 7.86 1.63
C SER A 63 1.46 6.92 2.06
N SER A 64 0.65 7.33 3.04
CA SER A 64 -0.53 6.55 3.47
C SER A 64 -1.55 6.40 2.34
N ALA A 65 -1.81 7.47 1.55
CA ALA A 65 -2.72 7.39 0.41
C ALA A 65 -2.19 6.42 -0.67
N VAL A 66 -0.88 6.45 -0.95
CA VAL A 66 -0.24 5.53 -1.91
C VAL A 66 -0.29 4.09 -1.41
N THR A 67 -0.06 3.87 -0.12
CA THR A 67 -0.17 2.54 0.51
C THR A 67 -1.59 1.97 0.40
N VAL A 68 -2.60 2.75 0.79
CA VAL A 68 -4.02 2.34 0.70
C VAL A 68 -4.43 2.08 -0.75
N ALA A 69 -4.03 2.94 -1.70
CA ALA A 69 -4.29 2.72 -3.11
C ALA A 69 -3.62 1.44 -3.63
N SER A 70 -2.35 1.19 -3.25
CA SER A 70 -1.62 -0.02 -3.62
C SER A 70 -2.31 -1.29 -3.09
N ILE A 71 -2.80 -1.27 -1.84
CA ILE A 71 -3.61 -2.34 -1.26
C ILE A 71 -4.87 -2.58 -2.09
N GLY A 72 -5.61 -1.50 -2.42
CA GLY A 72 -6.82 -1.58 -3.23
C GLY A 72 -6.55 -2.19 -4.61
N PHE A 73 -5.44 -1.82 -5.27
CA PHE A 73 -5.08 -2.38 -6.57
C PHE A 73 -4.61 -3.83 -6.51
N VAL A 74 -3.94 -4.26 -5.42
CA VAL A 74 -3.63 -5.67 -5.22
C VAL A 74 -4.90 -6.48 -5.00
N ASN A 75 -5.84 -5.97 -4.21
CA ASN A 75 -7.14 -6.62 -4.00
C ASN A 75 -7.98 -6.74 -5.29
N ALA A 76 -7.85 -5.76 -6.18
CA ALA A 76 -8.51 -5.77 -7.49
C ALA A 76 -7.75 -6.59 -8.56
N GLY A 77 -6.62 -7.21 -8.23
CA GLY A 77 -5.79 -7.96 -9.18
C GLY A 77 -5.06 -7.08 -10.22
N VAL A 78 -5.07 -5.76 -10.03
CA VAL A 78 -4.42 -4.80 -10.94
C VAL A 78 -2.91 -4.74 -10.70
N LEU A 79 -2.48 -4.93 -9.45
CA LEU A 79 -1.07 -5.02 -9.06
C LEU A 79 -0.78 -6.37 -8.42
N THR A 80 0.41 -6.91 -8.69
CA THR A 80 0.94 -8.04 -7.91
C THR A 80 1.44 -7.55 -6.54
N LEU A 81 1.59 -8.47 -5.58
CA LEU A 81 2.19 -8.19 -4.28
C LEU A 81 3.58 -7.54 -4.44
N GLY A 82 4.43 -8.12 -5.30
CA GLY A 82 5.78 -7.59 -5.54
C GLY A 82 5.78 -6.18 -6.11
N GLN A 83 4.89 -5.87 -7.05
CA GLN A 83 4.74 -4.50 -7.58
C GLN A 83 4.33 -3.51 -6.48
N ALA A 84 3.33 -3.86 -5.67
CA ALA A 84 2.88 -3.02 -4.56
C ALA A 84 3.97 -2.78 -3.51
N MET A 85 4.75 -3.82 -3.18
CA MET A 85 5.90 -3.69 -2.28
C MET A 85 6.89 -2.63 -2.79
N TRP A 86 7.27 -2.67 -4.06
CA TRP A 86 8.21 -1.70 -4.64
C TRP A 86 7.62 -0.29 -4.72
N VAL A 87 6.32 -0.15 -4.99
CA VAL A 87 5.63 1.15 -4.91
C VAL A 87 5.72 1.72 -3.48
N ILE A 88 5.49 0.90 -2.46
CA ILE A 88 5.54 1.33 -1.06
C ILE A 88 6.96 1.69 -0.62
N PHE A 89 7.97 0.91 -1.04
CA PHE A 89 9.36 1.24 -0.75
C PHE A 89 9.75 2.58 -1.41
N GLY A 90 9.31 2.80 -2.65
CA GLY A 90 9.46 4.10 -3.32
C GLY A 90 8.70 5.22 -2.63
N SER A 91 7.53 4.95 -2.10
CA SER A 91 6.72 5.91 -1.36
C SER A 91 7.44 6.44 -0.11
N ASN A 92 8.19 5.59 0.61
CA ASN A 92 9.02 6.03 1.74
C ASN A 92 10.12 7.01 1.28
N VAL A 93 10.77 6.75 0.15
CA VAL A 93 11.73 7.70 -0.44
C VAL A 93 11.01 8.99 -0.86
N GLY A 94 9.83 8.90 -1.50
CA GLY A 94 9.02 10.06 -1.91
C GLY A 94 8.60 10.96 -0.74
N THR A 95 8.39 10.39 0.45
CA THR A 95 8.06 11.15 1.67
C THR A 95 9.20 12.11 2.08
N THR A 96 10.44 11.85 1.67
CA THR A 96 11.57 12.72 1.98
C THR A 96 11.44 14.11 1.35
N MET A 97 10.63 14.25 0.31
CA MET A 97 10.33 15.55 -0.32
C MET A 97 9.74 16.55 0.67
N THR A 98 8.94 16.09 1.66
CA THR A 98 8.46 16.98 2.74
C THR A 98 9.61 17.61 3.51
N GLY A 99 10.63 16.83 3.86
CA GLY A 99 11.84 17.34 4.52
C GLY A 99 12.56 18.42 3.67
N TRP A 100 12.66 18.21 2.36
CA TRP A 100 13.24 19.18 1.45
C TRP A 100 12.41 20.46 1.34
N ILE A 101 11.08 20.36 1.29
CA ILE A 101 10.19 21.53 1.32
C ILE A 101 10.40 22.34 2.62
N VAL A 102 10.54 21.67 3.76
CA VAL A 102 10.85 22.35 5.04
C VAL A 102 12.26 22.94 5.03
N ALA A 103 13.23 22.22 4.47
CA ALA A 103 14.60 22.70 4.38
C ALA A 103 14.76 23.97 3.54
N LEU A 104 13.89 24.18 2.52
CA LEU A 104 13.86 25.44 1.76
C LEU A 104 13.68 26.68 2.64
N VAL A 105 13.03 26.56 3.81
CA VAL A 105 12.92 27.63 4.80
C VAL A 105 14.25 27.96 5.46
N GLY A 106 15.18 26.99 5.49
CA GLY A 106 16.53 27.18 6.02
C GLY A 106 17.51 27.85 5.06
N PHE A 107 17.24 27.78 3.74
CA PHE A 107 18.01 28.53 2.74
C PHE A 107 17.46 29.94 2.71
N ASP A 108 18.12 30.96 3.10
CA ASP A 108 17.81 32.43 3.12
C ASP A 108 16.69 32.92 2.16
N ILE A 109 15.87 32.03 1.65
CA ILE A 109 14.70 32.33 0.86
C ILE A 109 13.64 32.85 1.83
N LYS A 110 13.26 34.11 1.68
CA LYS A 110 12.14 34.72 2.45
C LYS A 110 10.82 34.08 2.05
N ILE A 111 10.61 32.83 2.46
CA ILE A 111 9.41 32.02 2.11
C ILE A 111 8.15 32.70 2.67
N GLU A 112 8.28 33.45 3.77
CA GLU A 112 7.22 34.29 4.32
C GLU A 112 6.66 35.25 3.27
N ALA A 113 7.49 35.75 2.36
CA ALA A 113 7.07 36.64 1.27
C ALA A 113 6.15 35.94 0.24
N PHE A 114 6.24 34.61 0.13
CA PHE A 114 5.40 33.81 -0.76
C PHE A 114 4.18 33.20 -0.08
N ALA A 115 4.21 33.02 1.24
CA ALA A 115 3.14 32.35 2.00
C ALA A 115 1.78 33.05 1.84
N LEU A 116 1.74 34.37 2.00
CA LEU A 116 0.49 35.14 1.85
C LEU A 116 -0.01 35.19 0.39
N PRO A 117 0.82 35.46 -0.63
CA PRO A 117 0.39 35.32 -2.03
C PRO A 117 -0.12 33.94 -2.40
N LEU A 118 0.56 32.86 -1.97
CA LEU A 118 0.11 31.50 -2.20
C LEU A 118 -1.26 31.22 -1.56
N LEU A 119 -1.47 31.69 -0.34
CA LEU A 119 -2.75 31.59 0.36
C LEU A 119 -3.84 32.35 -0.40
N GLY A 120 -3.60 33.60 -0.79
CA GLY A 120 -4.58 34.42 -1.48
C GLY A 120 -4.96 33.88 -2.87
N ILE A 121 -3.97 33.55 -3.70
CA ILE A 121 -4.18 32.98 -5.02
C ILE A 121 -4.85 31.61 -4.89
N GLY A 122 -4.38 30.80 -3.96
CA GLY A 122 -4.95 29.46 -3.71
C GLY A 122 -6.43 29.54 -3.33
N MET A 123 -6.80 30.42 -2.41
CA MET A 123 -8.20 30.61 -2.02
C MET A 123 -9.05 31.14 -3.18
N PHE A 124 -8.54 32.08 -3.97
CA PHE A 124 -9.25 32.54 -5.16
C PHE A 124 -9.54 31.41 -6.16
N LEU A 125 -8.53 30.57 -6.45
CA LEU A 125 -8.68 29.41 -7.31
C LEU A 125 -9.64 28.37 -6.74
N SER A 126 -9.59 28.14 -5.42
CA SER A 126 -10.47 27.20 -4.73
C SER A 126 -11.93 27.64 -4.80
N LEU A 127 -12.22 28.90 -4.49
CA LEU A 127 -13.59 29.46 -4.50
C LEU A 127 -14.18 29.55 -5.91
N THR A 128 -13.36 29.86 -6.92
CA THR A 128 -13.80 29.96 -8.32
C THR A 128 -13.85 28.62 -9.05
N GLY A 129 -13.32 27.57 -8.46
CA GLY A 129 -13.20 26.23 -9.04
C GLY A 129 -13.83 25.12 -8.21
N VAL A 130 -14.91 25.40 -7.46
CA VAL A 130 -15.54 24.41 -6.58
C VAL A 130 -15.79 23.09 -7.29
N SER A 131 -15.41 21.97 -6.66
CA SER A 131 -15.52 20.59 -7.19
C SER A 131 -14.76 20.33 -8.49
N SER A 132 -13.82 21.18 -8.90
CA SER A 132 -12.97 21.00 -10.08
C SER A 132 -11.50 20.74 -9.70
N ARG A 133 -10.72 20.22 -10.68
CA ARG A 133 -9.26 20.10 -10.51
C ARG A 133 -8.60 21.44 -10.22
N ARG A 134 -9.10 22.53 -10.76
CA ARG A 134 -8.61 23.88 -10.50
C ARG A 134 -8.84 24.28 -9.04
N GLY A 135 -10.03 23.97 -8.50
CA GLY A 135 -10.34 24.22 -7.11
C GLY A 135 -9.48 23.40 -6.16
N ALA A 136 -9.27 22.11 -6.47
CA ALA A 136 -8.40 21.23 -5.72
C ALA A 136 -6.93 21.71 -5.73
N PHE A 137 -6.44 22.18 -6.89
CA PHE A 137 -5.12 22.79 -6.97
C PHE A 137 -5.04 24.11 -6.18
N GLY A 138 -6.10 24.91 -6.19
CA GLY A 138 -6.24 26.11 -5.38
C GLY A 138 -6.15 25.80 -3.88
N GLU A 139 -6.85 24.77 -3.41
CA GLU A 139 -6.79 24.30 -2.04
C GLU A 139 -5.37 23.85 -1.65
N ALA A 140 -4.71 23.10 -2.53
CA ALA A 140 -3.31 22.72 -2.33
C ALA A 140 -2.39 23.95 -2.18
N LEU A 141 -2.55 24.94 -3.05
CA LEU A 141 -1.75 26.15 -3.04
C LEU A 141 -1.99 26.99 -1.78
N ALA A 142 -3.26 27.14 -1.35
CA ALA A 142 -3.61 27.77 -0.09
C ALA A 142 -2.99 27.02 1.09
N GLY A 143 -3.08 25.68 1.06
CA GLY A 143 -2.45 24.80 2.03
C GLY A 143 -0.93 25.04 2.14
N PHE A 144 -0.21 25.17 1.02
CA PHE A 144 1.21 25.56 1.02
C PHE A 144 1.45 26.89 1.75
N GLY A 145 0.61 27.90 1.50
CA GLY A 145 0.72 29.19 2.18
C GLY A 145 0.58 29.06 3.70
N VAL A 146 -0.47 28.37 4.16
CA VAL A 146 -0.71 28.13 5.61
C VAL A 146 0.39 27.26 6.22
N PHE A 147 0.89 26.25 5.49
CA PHE A 147 1.99 25.38 5.90
C PHE A 147 3.27 26.20 6.19
N PHE A 148 3.64 27.12 5.29
CA PHE A 148 4.80 27.96 5.48
C PHE A 148 4.65 28.96 6.61
N LEU A 149 3.45 29.52 6.81
CA LEU A 149 3.17 30.37 7.98
C LEU A 149 3.34 29.59 9.29
N GLY A 150 2.87 28.32 9.30
CA GLY A 150 3.05 27.43 10.45
C GLY A 150 4.53 27.18 10.75
N ILE A 151 5.35 26.87 9.73
CA ILE A 151 6.80 26.68 9.91
C ILE A 151 7.49 27.94 10.40
N ALA A 152 7.18 29.12 9.83
CA ALA A 152 7.76 30.40 10.26
C ALA A 152 7.44 30.69 11.74
N THR A 153 6.19 30.47 12.15
CA THR A 153 5.75 30.60 13.55
C THR A 153 6.49 29.64 14.47
N LEU A 154 6.65 28.37 14.06
CA LEU A 154 7.39 27.37 14.84
C LEU A 154 8.88 27.73 14.96
N LYS A 155 9.51 28.15 13.87
CA LYS A 155 10.94 28.54 13.84
C LYS A 155 11.22 29.66 14.85
N THR A 156 10.42 30.72 14.83
CA THR A 156 10.57 31.84 15.77
C THR A 156 10.28 31.43 17.20
N THR A 157 9.26 30.62 17.43
CA THR A 157 8.90 30.12 18.75
C THR A 157 9.97 29.20 19.33
N PHE A 158 10.49 28.29 18.52
CA PHE A 158 11.54 27.35 18.95
C PHE A 158 12.86 28.07 19.19
N ALA A 159 13.23 29.05 18.40
CA ALA A 159 14.40 29.88 18.66
C ALA A 159 14.31 30.60 20.02
N GLY A 160 13.13 31.15 20.35
CA GLY A 160 12.87 31.74 21.66
C GLY A 160 12.89 30.73 22.81
N LEU A 161 12.41 29.51 22.59
CA LEU A 161 12.44 28.45 23.58
C LEU A 161 13.86 27.94 23.85
N GLY A 162 14.67 27.75 22.81
CA GLY A 162 16.06 27.34 22.89
C GLY A 162 16.94 28.31 23.66
N GLN A 163 16.60 29.61 23.65
CA GLN A 163 17.29 30.62 24.49
C GLN A 163 16.80 30.63 25.94
N ALA A 164 15.58 30.18 26.19
CA ALA A 164 14.97 30.22 27.51
C ALA A 164 15.21 28.95 28.36
N VAL A 165 15.55 27.84 27.74
CA VAL A 165 15.72 26.53 28.38
C VAL A 165 17.08 25.97 28.01
N ASP A 166 17.93 25.72 28.99
CA ASP A 166 19.17 24.96 28.78
C ASP A 166 18.84 23.48 28.55
N LEU A 167 18.72 23.10 27.30
CA LEU A 167 18.42 21.73 26.87
C LEU A 167 19.67 20.84 26.84
N GLY A 168 20.87 21.43 27.04
CA GLY A 168 22.13 20.69 27.09
C GLY A 168 22.15 19.59 28.17
N ALA A 169 21.41 19.79 29.24
CA ALA A 169 21.24 18.79 30.31
C ALA A 169 20.43 17.55 29.90
N PHE A 170 19.60 17.65 28.87
CA PHE A 170 18.78 16.55 28.35
C PHE A 170 19.41 15.86 27.14
N VAL A 171 20.43 16.43 26.52
CA VAL A 171 21.14 15.90 25.34
C VAL A 171 22.48 15.32 25.76
N SER A 172 22.47 14.35 26.66
CA SER A 172 23.63 13.49 26.87
C SER A 172 23.72 12.57 25.64
N GLY A 173 24.69 12.77 24.75
CA GLY A 173 24.88 11.90 23.58
C GLY A 173 25.04 10.43 23.97
N GLY A 174 24.79 9.54 23.01
CA GLY A 174 24.98 8.10 23.14
C GLY A 174 23.73 7.29 22.83
N ILE A 175 23.92 6.00 22.65
CA ILE A 175 22.87 5.07 22.11
C ILE A 175 21.55 5.08 22.92
N LEU A 176 21.60 5.30 24.23
CA LEU A 176 20.38 5.37 25.04
C LEU A 176 19.55 6.60 24.71
N ASN A 177 20.21 7.73 24.46
CA ASN A 177 19.57 8.97 24.02
C ASN A 177 18.94 8.79 22.63
N ASP A 178 19.66 8.14 21.72
CA ASP A 178 19.16 7.84 20.38
C ASP A 178 17.92 6.95 20.44
N ILE A 179 17.94 5.87 21.23
CA ILE A 179 16.78 5.00 21.44
C ILE A 179 15.59 5.79 22.01
N MET A 180 15.83 6.70 22.93
CA MET A 180 14.78 7.56 23.51
C MET A 180 14.15 8.44 22.42
N PHE A 181 14.94 9.11 21.57
CA PHE A 181 14.40 9.94 20.49
C PHE A 181 13.72 9.11 19.41
N VAL A 182 14.20 7.91 19.10
CA VAL A 182 13.48 6.95 18.23
C VAL A 182 12.12 6.60 18.85
N ALA A 183 12.05 6.28 20.15
CA ALA A 183 10.79 5.98 20.81
C ALA A 183 9.82 7.19 20.78
N ILE A 184 10.32 8.41 21.03
CA ILE A 184 9.54 9.63 20.92
C ILE A 184 8.98 9.79 19.50
N GLY A 185 9.81 9.59 18.47
CA GLY A 185 9.39 9.66 17.07
C GLY A 185 8.29 8.65 16.73
N ILE A 186 8.41 7.40 17.21
CA ILE A 186 7.38 6.38 17.05
C ILE A 186 6.07 6.83 17.71
N VAL A 187 6.11 7.25 18.95
CA VAL A 187 4.92 7.67 19.72
C VAL A 187 4.26 8.89 19.05
N MET A 188 5.04 9.91 18.73
CA MET A 188 4.51 11.12 18.06
C MET A 188 3.84 10.77 16.74
N THR A 189 4.46 9.95 15.89
CA THR A 189 3.88 9.56 14.60
C THR A 189 2.63 8.71 14.78
N THR A 190 2.61 7.83 15.77
CA THR A 190 1.43 7.02 16.09
C THR A 190 0.25 7.89 16.53
N LEU A 191 0.50 8.93 17.34
CA LEU A 191 -0.54 9.85 17.81
C LEU A 191 -1.02 10.81 16.71
N VAL A 192 -0.08 11.40 15.97
CA VAL A 192 -0.38 12.39 14.91
C VAL A 192 -0.86 11.71 13.61
N GLN A 193 -0.58 10.40 13.45
CA GLN A 193 -0.87 9.61 12.23
C GLN A 193 -0.21 10.20 10.95
N SER A 194 0.91 10.92 11.12
CA SER A 194 1.65 11.56 10.04
C SER A 194 3.13 11.68 10.37
N SER A 195 3.96 10.85 9.75
CA SER A 195 5.43 10.96 9.87
C SER A 195 5.96 12.25 9.26
N SER A 196 5.38 12.71 8.16
CA SER A 196 5.77 13.99 7.53
C SER A 196 5.61 15.17 8.49
N ALA A 197 4.54 15.18 9.31
CA ALA A 197 4.32 16.18 10.33
C ALA A 197 5.40 16.13 11.43
N VAL A 198 5.68 14.94 11.94
CA VAL A 198 6.69 14.75 13.00
C VAL A 198 8.09 15.10 12.50
N ILE A 199 8.43 14.70 11.26
CA ILE A 199 9.71 15.04 10.64
C ILE A 199 9.84 16.55 10.48
N ALA A 200 8.81 17.25 10.00
CA ALA A 200 8.88 18.71 9.85
C ALA A 200 9.00 19.43 11.20
N ILE A 201 8.34 18.94 12.25
CA ILE A 201 8.53 19.44 13.62
C ILE A 201 9.98 19.21 14.07
N ALA A 202 10.56 18.04 13.82
CA ALA A 202 11.95 17.72 14.15
C ALA A 202 12.94 18.67 13.44
N LEU A 203 12.75 18.87 12.12
CA LEU A 203 13.57 19.77 11.32
C LEU A 203 13.50 21.22 11.83
N THR A 204 12.29 21.68 12.16
CA THR A 204 12.06 23.03 12.67
C THR A 204 12.61 23.20 14.08
N ALA A 205 12.52 22.18 14.94
CA ALA A 205 13.10 22.18 16.27
C ALA A 205 14.64 22.21 16.22
N ALA A 206 15.24 21.48 15.28
CA ALA A 206 16.68 21.54 15.04
C ALA A 206 17.12 22.93 14.52
N ALA A 207 16.33 23.54 13.61
CA ALA A 207 16.57 24.92 13.15
C ALA A 207 16.50 25.95 14.28
N GLY A 208 15.61 25.72 15.26
CA GLY A 208 15.46 26.57 16.45
C GLY A 208 16.48 26.28 17.56
N GLY A 209 17.42 25.35 17.35
CA GLY A 209 18.45 25.00 18.33
C GLY A 209 17.97 24.15 19.52
N ILE A 210 16.72 23.64 19.45
CA ILE A 210 16.16 22.77 20.52
C ILE A 210 16.69 21.34 20.40
N LEU A 211 16.90 20.85 19.18
CA LEU A 211 17.44 19.52 18.91
C LEU A 211 18.80 19.62 18.22
N THR A 212 19.71 18.72 18.60
CA THR A 212 20.90 18.46 17.78
C THR A 212 20.53 17.71 16.52
N VAL A 213 21.39 17.74 15.50
CA VAL A 213 21.19 16.97 14.24
C VAL A 213 21.08 15.46 14.55
N GLU A 214 21.88 14.96 15.51
CA GLU A 214 21.86 13.56 15.95
C GLU A 214 20.52 13.17 16.57
N ALA A 215 20.02 13.97 17.53
CA ALA A 215 18.70 13.74 18.17
C ALA A 215 17.56 13.87 17.13
N GLY A 216 17.65 14.83 16.22
CA GLY A 216 16.72 14.99 15.11
C GLY A 216 16.73 13.80 14.17
N ALA A 217 17.91 13.25 13.84
CA ALA A 217 18.04 12.06 13.01
C ALA A 217 17.42 10.83 13.68
N SER A 218 17.67 10.62 14.97
CA SER A 218 17.06 9.53 15.75
C SER A 218 15.53 9.66 15.80
N LEU A 219 15.02 10.88 15.97
CA LEU A 219 13.57 11.15 15.93
C LEU A 219 12.98 10.87 14.54
N VAL A 220 13.70 11.20 13.45
CA VAL A 220 13.30 10.89 12.07
C VAL A 220 13.24 9.38 11.82
N ILE A 221 14.21 8.60 12.31
CA ILE A 221 14.14 7.13 12.28
C ILE A 221 12.86 6.65 12.96
N GLY A 222 12.59 7.14 14.17
CA GLY A 222 11.39 6.80 14.92
C GLY A 222 10.10 7.17 14.20
N ALA A 223 10.05 8.35 13.57
CA ALA A 223 8.90 8.79 12.81
C ALA A 223 8.59 7.87 11.62
N ASN A 224 9.60 7.37 10.92
CA ASN A 224 9.42 6.40 9.84
C ASN A 224 8.91 5.04 10.36
N VAL A 225 9.48 4.52 11.45
CA VAL A 225 8.99 3.29 12.08
C VAL A 225 7.55 3.48 12.56
N GLY A 226 7.21 4.62 13.16
CA GLY A 226 5.86 4.96 13.60
C GLY A 226 4.81 4.96 12.49
N THR A 227 5.19 5.20 11.21
CA THR A 227 4.27 5.11 10.06
C THR A 227 3.67 3.72 9.89
N THR A 228 4.32 2.68 10.42
CA THR A 228 3.83 1.31 10.35
C THR A 228 2.54 1.10 11.14
N THR A 229 2.26 1.91 12.15
CA THR A 229 1.03 1.85 12.94
C THR A 229 -0.19 2.21 12.11
N THR A 230 -0.07 3.17 11.16
CA THR A 230 -1.16 3.52 10.22
C THR A 230 -1.48 2.34 9.30
N ALA A 231 -0.45 1.65 8.79
CA ALA A 231 -0.63 0.46 7.97
C ALA A 231 -1.23 -0.70 8.78
N ALA A 232 -0.80 -0.90 10.02
CA ALA A 232 -1.34 -1.93 10.90
C ALA A 232 -2.82 -1.69 11.23
N LEU A 233 -3.23 -0.45 11.48
CA LEU A 233 -4.63 -0.09 11.70
C LEU A 233 -5.49 -0.27 10.44
N ALA A 234 -4.96 0.08 9.27
CA ALA A 234 -5.67 -0.03 7.99
C ALA A 234 -5.99 -1.48 7.59
N VAL A 235 -5.31 -2.48 8.17
CA VAL A 235 -5.51 -3.89 7.82
C VAL A 235 -6.31 -4.69 8.87
N LEU A 236 -6.85 -4.02 9.89
CA LEU A 236 -7.78 -4.66 10.82
C LEU A 236 -9.05 -5.11 10.07
N GLY A 237 -9.30 -6.42 10.05
CA GLY A 237 -10.40 -7.01 9.28
C GLY A 237 -10.20 -7.07 7.76
N ALA A 238 -9.01 -6.69 7.26
CA ALA A 238 -8.74 -6.63 5.83
C ALA A 238 -8.39 -8.01 5.23
N THR A 239 -8.34 -8.04 3.89
CA THR A 239 -8.00 -9.22 3.09
C THR A 239 -6.56 -9.69 3.33
N SER A 240 -6.25 -10.92 2.94
CA SER A 240 -4.90 -11.50 2.99
C SER A 240 -3.88 -10.64 2.25
N ASN A 241 -4.24 -10.13 1.07
CA ASN A 241 -3.36 -9.27 0.28
C ASN A 241 -3.08 -7.95 0.98
N ALA A 242 -4.07 -7.33 1.61
CA ALA A 242 -3.89 -6.12 2.40
C ALA A 242 -2.89 -6.36 3.55
N ARG A 243 -3.05 -7.48 4.28
CA ARG A 243 -2.14 -7.85 5.38
C ARG A 243 -0.72 -8.11 4.88
N ARG A 244 -0.53 -8.80 3.75
CA ARG A 244 0.78 -9.02 3.13
C ARG A 244 1.48 -7.70 2.79
N VAL A 245 0.76 -6.78 2.16
CA VAL A 245 1.27 -5.45 1.81
C VAL A 245 1.64 -4.65 3.05
N ALA A 246 0.80 -4.63 4.09
CA ALA A 246 1.09 -3.92 5.33
C ALA A 246 2.31 -4.50 6.06
N VAL A 247 2.43 -5.83 6.14
CA VAL A 247 3.60 -6.47 6.76
C VAL A 247 4.87 -6.15 5.98
N SER A 248 4.83 -6.07 4.64
CA SER A 248 5.99 -5.64 3.85
C SER A 248 6.44 -4.23 4.19
N HIS A 249 5.50 -3.31 4.42
CA HIS A 249 5.78 -1.94 4.87
C HIS A 249 6.38 -1.90 6.28
N VAL A 250 5.84 -2.70 7.20
CA VAL A 250 6.41 -2.84 8.56
C VAL A 250 7.85 -3.36 8.50
N VAL A 251 8.10 -4.44 7.75
CA VAL A 251 9.43 -5.03 7.61
C VAL A 251 10.41 -4.02 7.02
N PHE A 252 10.02 -3.27 5.99
CA PHE A 252 10.85 -2.22 5.40
C PHE A 252 11.27 -1.19 6.44
N ASN A 253 10.31 -0.58 7.13
CA ASN A 253 10.60 0.52 8.07
C ASN A 253 11.35 0.05 9.32
N VAL A 254 10.99 -1.10 9.88
CA VAL A 254 11.66 -1.64 11.08
C VAL A 254 13.09 -2.06 10.76
N LEU A 255 13.29 -2.82 9.67
CA LEU A 255 14.63 -3.25 9.27
C LEU A 255 15.53 -2.05 8.97
N THR A 256 15.01 -1.10 8.17
CA THR A 256 15.75 0.12 7.84
C THR A 256 16.05 0.94 9.08
N GLY A 257 15.09 1.08 10.01
CA GLY A 257 15.25 1.79 11.27
C GLY A 257 16.33 1.17 12.15
N ILE A 258 16.35 -0.16 12.30
CA ILE A 258 17.38 -0.86 13.07
C ILE A 258 18.76 -0.66 12.45
N VAL A 259 18.89 -0.86 11.15
CA VAL A 259 20.18 -0.70 10.45
C VAL A 259 20.65 0.76 10.50
N ALA A 260 19.74 1.72 10.30
CA ALA A 260 20.09 3.13 10.37
C ALA A 260 20.51 3.57 11.78
N LEU A 261 19.88 3.06 12.84
CA LEU A 261 20.28 3.34 14.22
C LEU A 261 21.67 2.78 14.52
N LEU A 262 21.96 1.56 14.06
CA LEU A 262 23.28 0.95 14.22
C LEU A 262 24.37 1.71 13.41
N LEU A 263 24.02 2.24 12.26
CA LEU A 263 24.93 2.99 11.38
C LEU A 263 24.81 4.51 11.55
N LEU A 264 24.10 4.99 12.58
CA LEU A 264 23.83 6.41 12.78
C LEU A 264 25.10 7.29 12.70
N PRO A 265 26.22 6.95 13.39
CA PRO A 265 27.43 7.75 13.29
C PRO A 265 27.97 7.82 11.84
N VAL A 266 27.91 6.73 11.09
CA VAL A 266 28.36 6.67 9.69
C VAL A 266 27.47 7.51 8.79
N LEU A 267 26.15 7.42 9.00
CA LEU A 267 25.17 8.20 8.23
C LEU A 267 25.35 9.70 8.47
N LEU A 268 25.63 10.10 9.70
CA LEU A 268 25.93 11.51 10.04
C LEU A 268 27.21 12.02 9.37
N VAL A 269 28.26 11.17 9.28
CA VAL A 269 29.46 11.53 8.49
C VAL A 269 29.15 11.73 7.01
N ILE A 270 28.28 10.89 6.43
CA ILE A 270 27.83 11.05 5.03
C ILE A 270 27.06 12.37 4.87
N VAL A 271 26.18 12.68 5.83
CA VAL A 271 25.43 13.94 5.84
C VAL A 271 26.39 15.14 5.88
N ASP A 272 27.35 15.17 6.80
CA ASP A 272 28.35 16.23 6.94
C ASP A 272 29.19 16.39 5.67
N ALA A 273 29.63 15.29 5.06
CA ALA A 273 30.35 15.33 3.79
C ALA A 273 29.50 15.90 2.64
N THR A 274 28.19 15.56 2.63
CA THR A 274 27.26 16.07 1.62
C THR A 274 27.00 17.57 1.80
N GLU A 275 26.86 18.04 3.04
CA GLU A 275 26.73 19.46 3.35
C GLU A 275 27.93 20.27 2.88
N LYS A 276 29.14 19.77 3.12
CA LYS A 276 30.39 20.42 2.67
C LYS A 276 30.50 20.53 1.15
N THR A 277 29.94 19.59 0.41
CA THR A 277 29.95 19.57 -1.06
C THR A 277 28.86 20.42 -1.70
N LEU A 278 27.70 20.56 -1.06
CA LEU A 278 26.54 21.32 -1.56
C LEU A 278 26.64 22.84 -1.39
N ALA A 279 27.77 23.33 -0.91
CA ALA A 279 28.10 24.74 -0.64
C ALA A 279 27.64 25.27 0.73
N ALA A 280 28.60 25.92 1.37
CA ALA A 280 28.62 26.53 2.70
C ALA A 280 27.28 27.18 3.13
N GLY A 281 26.74 26.74 4.26
CA GLY A 281 25.63 27.41 4.95
C GLY A 281 24.28 26.66 4.97
N VAL A 282 24.29 25.41 4.60
CA VAL A 282 23.08 24.56 4.68
C VAL A 282 22.88 24.19 6.15
N GLY A 283 21.92 24.83 6.83
CA GLY A 283 21.67 24.65 8.26
C GLY A 283 21.13 23.25 8.63
N SER A 284 20.93 23.02 9.92
CA SER A 284 20.49 21.76 10.51
C SER A 284 19.22 21.13 9.87
N THR A 285 18.35 21.95 9.27
CA THR A 285 17.17 21.47 8.51
C THR A 285 17.54 20.70 7.27
N ALA A 286 18.52 21.19 6.50
CA ALA A 286 18.94 20.49 5.29
C ALA A 286 19.77 19.25 5.63
N ALA A 287 20.60 19.28 6.68
CA ALA A 287 21.25 18.08 7.22
C ALA A 287 20.25 16.97 7.48
N LEU A 288 19.16 17.26 8.18
CA LEU A 288 18.11 16.29 8.46
C LEU A 288 17.32 15.87 7.22
N ALA A 289 17.11 16.74 6.23
CA ALA A 289 16.48 16.37 4.96
C ALA A 289 17.37 15.42 4.15
N VAL A 290 18.69 15.66 4.11
CA VAL A 290 19.69 14.75 3.53
C VAL A 290 19.67 13.42 4.27
N PHE A 291 19.76 13.46 5.61
CA PHE A 291 19.68 12.25 6.44
C PHE A 291 18.44 11.42 6.12
N HIS A 292 17.28 12.06 6.09
CA HIS A 292 16.01 11.38 5.79
C HIS A 292 16.02 10.71 4.41
N THR A 293 16.64 11.37 3.42
CA THR A 293 16.78 10.81 2.07
C THR A 293 17.75 9.63 2.05
N VAL A 294 18.94 9.80 2.63
CA VAL A 294 19.96 8.73 2.71
C VAL A 294 19.42 7.51 3.48
N PHE A 295 18.74 7.75 4.58
CA PHE A 295 18.09 6.71 5.38
C PHE A 295 17.06 5.89 4.57
N ASN A 296 16.17 6.53 3.82
CA ASN A 296 15.17 5.82 3.02
C ASN A 296 15.78 5.13 1.79
N VAL A 297 16.80 5.72 1.17
CA VAL A 297 17.56 5.09 0.09
C VAL A 297 18.32 3.87 0.61
N LEU A 298 18.91 3.94 1.82
CA LEU A 298 19.50 2.77 2.49
C LEU A 298 18.48 1.64 2.61
N GLY A 299 17.24 1.94 3.03
CA GLY A 299 16.15 0.96 3.09
C GLY A 299 15.89 0.28 1.74
N VAL A 300 15.85 1.05 0.66
CA VAL A 300 15.69 0.49 -0.70
C VAL A 300 16.86 -0.41 -1.06
N VAL A 301 18.10 0.02 -0.79
CA VAL A 301 19.31 -0.77 -1.07
C VAL A 301 19.28 -2.09 -0.29
N LEU A 302 18.92 -2.07 1.00
CA LEU A 302 18.78 -3.26 1.83
C LEU A 302 17.71 -4.21 1.29
N MET A 303 16.57 -3.66 0.87
CA MET A 303 15.46 -4.47 0.39
C MET A 303 15.65 -4.99 -1.03
N TRP A 304 16.57 -4.42 -1.82
CA TRP A 304 16.77 -4.85 -3.21
C TRP A 304 17.05 -6.35 -3.36
N PRO A 305 17.98 -6.96 -2.60
CA PRO A 305 18.19 -8.40 -2.59
C PRO A 305 17.18 -9.18 -1.74
N LEU A 306 16.55 -8.55 -0.72
CA LEU A 306 15.69 -9.23 0.25
C LEU A 306 14.23 -9.32 -0.22
N ALA A 307 13.75 -8.37 -1.01
CA ALA A 307 12.34 -8.29 -1.41
C ALA A 307 11.78 -9.56 -2.07
N PRO A 308 12.51 -10.30 -2.93
CA PRO A 308 11.98 -11.55 -3.50
C PRO A 308 11.74 -12.64 -2.44
N ARG A 309 12.64 -12.74 -1.45
CA ARG A 309 12.47 -13.70 -0.34
C ARG A 309 11.30 -13.28 0.56
N LEU A 310 11.19 -11.99 0.83
CA LEU A 310 10.07 -11.43 1.60
C LEU A 310 8.75 -11.66 0.87
N GLU A 311 8.68 -11.42 -0.45
CA GLU A 311 7.49 -11.66 -1.26
C GLU A 311 7.05 -13.13 -1.20
N THR A 312 7.96 -14.07 -1.40
CA THR A 312 7.69 -15.52 -1.30
C THR A 312 7.21 -15.90 0.11
N TRP A 313 7.87 -15.37 1.15
CA TRP A 313 7.49 -15.62 2.52
C TRP A 313 6.10 -15.07 2.84
N LEU A 314 5.77 -13.85 2.39
CA LEU A 314 4.46 -13.23 2.57
C LEU A 314 3.36 -13.95 1.79
N ALA A 315 3.65 -14.42 0.57
CA ALA A 315 2.70 -15.19 -0.23
C ALA A 315 2.28 -16.50 0.45
N ALA A 316 3.18 -17.11 1.25
CA ALA A 316 2.91 -18.29 2.03
C ALA A 316 2.18 -17.99 3.37
N ARG A 317 2.02 -16.72 3.74
CA ARG A 317 1.33 -16.27 4.96
C ARG A 317 -0.04 -15.70 4.63
N PHE A 318 -0.91 -15.65 5.64
CA PHE A 318 -2.26 -15.11 5.51
C PHE A 318 -3.05 -15.78 4.37
N VAL A 319 -2.82 -17.08 4.14
CA VAL A 319 -3.52 -17.86 3.11
C VAL A 319 -4.97 -18.04 3.55
N THR A 320 -5.92 -17.75 2.67
CA THR A 320 -7.33 -18.06 2.89
C THR A 320 -7.63 -19.52 2.52
N ALA A 321 -8.75 -20.04 3.01
CA ALA A 321 -9.20 -21.38 2.62
C ALA A 321 -9.41 -21.46 1.09
N GLU A 322 -9.92 -20.38 0.48
CA GLU A 322 -10.12 -20.29 -0.95
C GLU A 322 -8.78 -20.27 -1.72
N GLU A 323 -7.77 -19.54 -1.23
CA GLU A 323 -6.42 -19.54 -1.85
C GLU A 323 -5.75 -20.91 -1.74
N ASP A 324 -5.97 -21.65 -0.64
CA ASP A 324 -5.46 -23.01 -0.49
C ASP A 324 -6.21 -24.00 -1.39
N GLU A 325 -7.54 -23.83 -1.51
CA GLU A 325 -8.37 -24.62 -2.42
C GLU A 325 -8.01 -24.38 -3.90
N ALA A 326 -7.58 -23.17 -4.26
CA ALA A 326 -7.16 -22.77 -5.60
C ALA A 326 -5.78 -23.33 -6.02
N ARG A 327 -4.99 -23.87 -5.08
CA ARG A 327 -3.68 -24.44 -5.44
C ARG A 327 -3.87 -25.81 -6.10
N PRO A 328 -3.26 -26.08 -7.28
CA PRO A 328 -3.30 -27.39 -7.88
C PRO A 328 -2.61 -28.40 -6.96
N ARG A 329 -3.19 -29.62 -6.85
CA ARG A 329 -2.71 -30.69 -5.97
C ARG A 329 -2.15 -31.88 -6.75
N HIS A 330 -2.60 -32.05 -7.99
CA HIS A 330 -2.30 -33.23 -8.80
C HIS A 330 -1.37 -32.95 -9.97
N LEU A 331 -1.19 -31.67 -10.36
CA LEU A 331 -0.40 -31.26 -11.52
C LEU A 331 1.09 -31.19 -11.17
N ASP A 332 1.79 -32.33 -11.18
CA ASP A 332 3.22 -32.41 -10.90
C ASP A 332 4.01 -32.57 -12.21
N ASP A 333 5.07 -31.78 -12.38
CA ASP A 333 5.96 -31.80 -13.55
C ASP A 333 6.67 -33.15 -13.71
N THR A 334 6.84 -33.94 -12.64
CA THR A 334 7.43 -35.31 -12.73
C THR A 334 6.55 -36.29 -13.53
N GLY A 335 5.22 -36.07 -13.53
CA GLY A 335 4.29 -36.86 -14.33
C GLY A 335 4.33 -36.62 -15.83
N LEU A 336 4.91 -35.49 -16.28
CA LEU A 336 4.95 -35.11 -17.69
C LEU A 336 5.73 -36.11 -18.58
N ALA A 337 6.65 -36.90 -17.99
CA ALA A 337 7.40 -37.95 -18.69
C ALA A 337 6.54 -39.14 -19.13
N LEU A 338 5.35 -39.31 -18.50
CA LEU A 338 4.42 -40.43 -18.77
C LEU A 338 3.03 -39.88 -19.10
N PRO A 339 2.62 -39.78 -20.36
CA PRO A 339 1.39 -39.14 -20.81
C PRO A 339 0.13 -39.65 -20.10
N ALA A 340 0.04 -40.94 -19.79
CA ALA A 340 -1.11 -41.50 -19.07
C ALA A 340 -1.22 -40.92 -17.67
N LEU A 341 -0.13 -40.82 -16.91
CA LEU A 341 -0.15 -40.22 -15.57
C LEU A 341 -0.45 -38.72 -15.62
N ALA A 342 0.03 -38.00 -16.63
CA ALA A 342 -0.26 -36.60 -16.81
C ALA A 342 -1.76 -36.38 -17.12
N LEU A 343 -2.37 -37.24 -17.92
CA LEU A 343 -3.80 -37.19 -18.20
C LEU A 343 -4.64 -37.53 -16.95
N ASP A 344 -4.25 -38.54 -16.17
CA ASP A 344 -4.89 -38.86 -14.88
C ASP A 344 -4.81 -37.68 -13.91
N ALA A 345 -3.65 -37.01 -13.83
CA ALA A 345 -3.47 -35.81 -13.02
C ALA A 345 -4.42 -34.67 -13.43
N ILE A 346 -4.63 -34.48 -14.75
CA ILE A 346 -5.59 -33.49 -15.27
C ILE A 346 -7.02 -33.88 -14.88
N VAL A 347 -7.39 -35.17 -14.98
CA VAL A 347 -8.73 -35.65 -14.60
C VAL A 347 -8.99 -35.47 -13.12
N LEU A 348 -8.01 -35.76 -12.26
CA LEU A 348 -8.12 -35.53 -10.81
C LEU A 348 -8.28 -34.04 -10.47
N GLU A 349 -7.57 -33.17 -11.16
CA GLU A 349 -7.71 -31.71 -10.95
C GLU A 349 -9.04 -31.20 -11.49
N LEU A 350 -9.57 -31.76 -12.58
CA LEU A 350 -10.93 -31.49 -13.08
C LEU A 350 -12.01 -31.90 -12.08
N GLY A 351 -11.84 -33.00 -11.34
CA GLY A 351 -12.74 -33.40 -10.24
C GLY A 351 -12.83 -32.30 -9.18
N ARG A 352 -11.69 -31.62 -8.86
CA ARG A 352 -11.68 -30.48 -7.95
C ARG A 352 -12.43 -29.27 -8.50
N VAL A 353 -12.22 -28.95 -9.79
CA VAL A 353 -12.98 -27.90 -10.47
C VAL A 353 -14.47 -28.19 -10.45
N ALA A 354 -14.86 -29.45 -10.69
CA ALA A 354 -16.24 -29.90 -10.65
C ALA A 354 -16.87 -29.70 -9.25
N ALA A 355 -16.19 -30.11 -8.19
CA ALA A 355 -16.66 -29.92 -6.81
C ALA A 355 -16.91 -28.44 -6.47
N VAL A 356 -16.05 -27.54 -6.92
CA VAL A 356 -16.23 -26.09 -6.72
C VAL A 356 -17.39 -25.56 -7.56
N ALA A 357 -17.48 -25.95 -8.85
CA ALA A 357 -18.53 -25.48 -9.77
C ALA A 357 -19.92 -25.93 -9.32
N PHE A 358 -20.07 -27.21 -8.97
CA PHE A 358 -21.31 -27.73 -8.44
C PHE A 358 -21.68 -27.14 -7.08
N GLY A 359 -20.66 -26.88 -6.22
CA GLY A 359 -20.86 -26.18 -4.96
C GLY A 359 -21.36 -24.74 -5.14
N ILE A 360 -20.88 -24.01 -6.15
CA ILE A 360 -21.39 -22.68 -6.51
C ILE A 360 -22.85 -22.78 -6.99
N ALA A 361 -23.13 -23.68 -7.91
CA ALA A 361 -24.47 -23.85 -8.45
C ALA A 361 -25.47 -24.24 -7.35
N ARG A 362 -25.14 -25.25 -6.52
CA ARG A 362 -25.97 -25.67 -5.38
C ARG A 362 -26.27 -24.53 -4.41
N ALA A 363 -25.23 -23.78 -4.01
CA ALA A 363 -25.38 -22.65 -3.10
C ALA A 363 -26.21 -21.52 -3.72
N ALA A 364 -26.09 -21.30 -5.03
CA ALA A 364 -26.90 -20.33 -5.74
C ALA A 364 -28.40 -20.63 -5.70
N PHE A 365 -28.79 -21.87 -5.67
CA PHE A 365 -30.21 -22.28 -5.63
C PHE A 365 -30.74 -22.47 -4.18
N LEU A 366 -29.95 -23.11 -3.30
CA LEU A 366 -30.44 -23.60 -2.02
C LEU A 366 -30.00 -22.80 -0.79
N ASP A 367 -28.92 -22.00 -0.87
CA ASP A 367 -28.43 -21.30 0.31
C ASP A 367 -28.83 -19.82 0.27
N PRO A 368 -29.86 -19.38 1.02
CA PRO A 368 -30.26 -17.97 1.08
C PRO A 368 -29.16 -17.04 1.62
N ALA A 369 -28.21 -17.58 2.41
CA ALA A 369 -27.11 -16.83 2.99
C ALA A 369 -25.88 -16.71 2.04
N ALA A 370 -25.89 -17.42 0.90
CA ALA A 370 -24.81 -17.33 -0.07
C ALA A 370 -24.87 -15.99 -0.83
N SER A 371 -24.07 -15.02 -0.39
CA SER A 371 -23.96 -13.75 -1.10
C SER A 371 -23.29 -13.92 -2.47
N ALA A 372 -23.67 -13.09 -3.46
CA ALA A 372 -23.06 -13.09 -4.79
C ALA A 372 -21.53 -12.87 -4.70
N ASP A 373 -21.05 -12.06 -3.75
CA ASP A 373 -19.62 -11.82 -3.55
C ASP A 373 -18.88 -13.05 -3.01
N ARG A 374 -19.49 -13.85 -2.14
CA ARG A 374 -18.92 -15.12 -1.69
C ARG A 374 -18.80 -16.11 -2.85
N LEU A 375 -19.81 -16.20 -3.69
CA LEU A 375 -19.80 -17.07 -4.85
C LEU A 375 -18.82 -16.61 -5.92
N ARG A 376 -18.64 -15.29 -6.14
CA ARG A 376 -17.59 -14.74 -7.01
C ARG A 376 -16.19 -15.11 -6.53
N ARG A 377 -15.91 -15.05 -5.23
CA ARG A 377 -14.61 -15.51 -4.69
C ARG A 377 -14.39 -17.00 -4.98
N ARG A 378 -15.39 -17.84 -4.80
CA ARG A 378 -15.29 -19.26 -5.16
C ARG A 378 -15.10 -19.49 -6.66
N ARG A 379 -15.70 -18.64 -7.52
CA ARG A 379 -15.46 -18.68 -8.97
C ARG A 379 -14.00 -18.41 -9.31
N GLY A 380 -13.31 -17.53 -8.56
CA GLY A 380 -11.89 -17.29 -8.70
C GLY A 380 -11.00 -18.54 -8.44
N ILE A 381 -11.47 -19.50 -7.64
CA ILE A 381 -10.80 -20.80 -7.48
C ILE A 381 -10.80 -21.57 -8.81
N ILE A 382 -11.94 -21.59 -9.50
CA ILE A 382 -12.06 -22.25 -10.80
C ILE A 382 -11.11 -21.60 -11.81
N ASP A 383 -11.02 -20.25 -11.85
CA ASP A 383 -10.12 -19.55 -12.77
C ASP A 383 -8.66 -19.95 -12.52
N ALA A 384 -8.22 -19.96 -11.26
CA ALA A 384 -6.86 -20.34 -10.91
C ALA A 384 -6.51 -21.79 -11.26
N LEU A 385 -7.45 -22.73 -11.01
CA LEU A 385 -7.28 -24.14 -11.38
C LEU A 385 -7.28 -24.32 -12.90
N ASN A 386 -8.12 -23.60 -13.62
CA ASN A 386 -8.17 -23.61 -15.09
C ASN A 386 -6.82 -23.15 -15.69
N ASP A 387 -6.30 -22.02 -15.21
CA ASP A 387 -4.99 -21.49 -15.66
C ASP A 387 -3.88 -22.52 -15.40
N ALA A 388 -3.90 -23.18 -14.25
CA ALA A 388 -2.92 -24.23 -13.92
C ALA A 388 -3.05 -25.45 -14.83
N ILE A 389 -4.26 -25.93 -15.09
CA ILE A 389 -4.51 -27.04 -16.01
C ILE A 389 -4.08 -26.69 -17.42
N VAL A 390 -4.40 -25.50 -17.93
CA VAL A 390 -3.99 -25.04 -19.26
C VAL A 390 -2.46 -24.95 -19.37
N ALA A 391 -1.79 -24.40 -18.36
CA ALA A 391 -0.33 -24.34 -18.33
C ALA A 391 0.30 -25.74 -18.30
N TYR A 392 -0.27 -26.68 -17.57
CA TYR A 392 0.18 -28.07 -17.51
C TYR A 392 -0.01 -28.79 -18.86
N VAL A 393 -1.17 -28.59 -19.50
CA VAL A 393 -1.44 -29.12 -20.86
C VAL A 393 -0.45 -28.58 -21.88
N GLN A 394 -0.09 -27.29 -21.80
CA GLN A 394 0.93 -26.71 -22.69
C GLN A 394 2.30 -27.38 -22.50
N LYS A 395 2.70 -27.63 -21.24
CA LYS A 395 3.95 -28.36 -20.94
C LYS A 395 3.90 -29.79 -21.47
N LEU A 396 2.78 -30.49 -21.26
CA LEU A 396 2.57 -31.86 -21.74
C LEU A 396 2.66 -31.94 -23.26
N SER A 397 2.07 -31.02 -23.98
CA SER A 397 2.09 -30.91 -25.43
C SER A 397 3.50 -30.64 -25.97
N ALA A 398 4.32 -29.89 -25.23
CA ALA A 398 5.72 -29.61 -25.60
C ALA A 398 6.68 -30.79 -25.35
N ALA A 399 6.32 -31.70 -24.43
CA ALA A 399 7.17 -32.79 -23.96
C ALA A 399 7.21 -34.07 -24.85
N ASN A 400 6.89 -34.01 -26.16
CA ASN A 400 7.16 -35.05 -27.16
C ASN A 400 6.15 -36.19 -27.38
N ASN A 401 4.90 -36.15 -26.93
CA ASN A 401 3.94 -37.22 -27.27
C ASN A 401 2.68 -36.63 -27.94
N ALA A 402 2.86 -35.99 -29.09
CA ALA A 402 1.83 -35.21 -29.76
C ALA A 402 0.55 -35.98 -30.11
N GLN A 403 0.60 -37.26 -30.50
CA GLN A 403 -0.58 -37.93 -31.05
C GLN A 403 -1.50 -38.50 -29.95
N ALA A 404 -0.99 -39.25 -28.97
CA ALA A 404 -1.78 -39.83 -27.90
C ALA A 404 -2.38 -38.74 -26.99
N VAL A 405 -1.64 -37.64 -26.76
CA VAL A 405 -2.07 -36.49 -26.00
C VAL A 405 -3.12 -35.69 -26.79
N ALA A 406 -2.92 -35.49 -28.09
CA ALA A 406 -3.86 -34.77 -28.95
C ALA A 406 -5.25 -35.43 -29.04
N GLU A 407 -5.28 -36.77 -29.01
CA GLU A 407 -6.51 -37.57 -29.04
C GLU A 407 -7.26 -37.55 -27.68
N ALA A 408 -6.55 -37.47 -26.56
CA ALA A 408 -7.15 -37.53 -25.21
C ALA A 408 -7.58 -36.16 -24.65
N LEU A 409 -6.86 -35.06 -24.99
CA LEU A 409 -7.09 -33.73 -24.43
C LEU A 409 -8.43 -33.06 -24.74
N PRO A 410 -9.12 -33.29 -25.89
CA PRO A 410 -10.37 -32.63 -26.19
C PRO A 410 -11.47 -32.86 -25.13
N HIS A 411 -11.51 -34.03 -24.49
CA HIS A 411 -12.52 -34.34 -23.48
C HIS A 411 -12.32 -33.57 -22.17
N PRO A 412 -11.12 -33.57 -21.54
CA PRO A 412 -10.81 -32.74 -20.37
C PRO A 412 -11.04 -31.23 -20.61
N ILE A 413 -10.61 -30.70 -21.75
CA ILE A 413 -10.79 -29.28 -22.07
C ILE A 413 -12.27 -28.93 -22.20
N ARG A 414 -13.07 -29.79 -22.85
CA ARG A 414 -14.51 -29.59 -22.98
C ARG A 414 -15.21 -29.63 -21.62
N ALA A 415 -14.83 -30.61 -20.75
CA ALA A 415 -15.33 -30.68 -19.39
C ALA A 415 -15.02 -29.39 -18.60
N LEU A 416 -13.82 -28.87 -18.72
CA LEU A 416 -13.38 -27.60 -18.09
C LEU A 416 -14.27 -26.42 -18.51
N MET A 417 -14.58 -26.32 -19.80
CA MET A 417 -15.49 -25.28 -20.34
C MET A 417 -16.91 -25.40 -19.77
N HIS A 418 -17.45 -26.63 -19.71
CA HIS A 418 -18.79 -26.84 -19.16
C HIS A 418 -18.87 -26.55 -17.66
N LEU A 419 -17.88 -26.98 -16.88
CA LEU A 419 -17.81 -26.71 -15.44
C LEU A 419 -17.72 -25.20 -15.16
N SER A 420 -16.92 -24.48 -15.94
CA SER A 420 -16.89 -23.01 -15.86
C SER A 420 -18.25 -22.38 -16.16
N GLY A 421 -18.92 -22.86 -17.21
CA GLY A 421 -20.28 -22.42 -17.57
C GLY A 421 -21.31 -22.68 -16.47
N ILE A 422 -21.26 -23.82 -15.80
CA ILE A 422 -22.14 -24.14 -14.64
C ILE A 422 -21.92 -23.12 -13.52
N ALA A 423 -20.68 -22.80 -13.19
CA ALA A 423 -20.37 -21.80 -12.17
C ALA A 423 -20.86 -20.40 -12.54
N ASP A 424 -20.73 -19.99 -13.82
CA ASP A 424 -21.19 -18.70 -14.33
C ASP A 424 -22.72 -18.59 -14.30
N LEU A 425 -23.43 -19.65 -14.64
CA LEU A 425 -24.89 -19.72 -14.52
C LEU A 425 -25.33 -19.63 -13.05
N GLY A 426 -24.63 -20.33 -12.14
CA GLY A 426 -24.88 -20.21 -10.70
C GLY A 426 -24.72 -18.77 -10.21
N LEU A 427 -23.67 -18.05 -10.64
CA LEU A 427 -23.50 -16.63 -10.30
C LEU A 427 -24.61 -15.75 -10.84
N ALA A 428 -25.07 -16.01 -12.07
CA ALA A 428 -26.17 -15.28 -12.67
C ALA A 428 -27.47 -15.44 -11.88
N VAL A 429 -27.78 -16.66 -11.42
CA VAL A 429 -28.92 -16.95 -10.54
C VAL A 429 -28.80 -16.22 -9.21
N ALA A 430 -27.62 -16.29 -8.56
CA ALA A 430 -27.40 -15.61 -7.30
C ALA A 430 -27.53 -14.07 -7.42
N GLY A 431 -27.14 -13.49 -8.56
CA GLY A 431 -27.29 -12.06 -8.84
C GLY A 431 -28.74 -11.60 -8.97
N ARG A 432 -29.66 -12.50 -9.32
CA ARG A 432 -31.11 -12.21 -9.50
C ARG A 432 -31.99 -12.60 -8.34
N ARG A 433 -31.42 -13.03 -7.23
CA ARG A 433 -32.22 -13.49 -6.05
C ARG A 433 -33.20 -12.45 -5.54
N ALA A 434 -32.80 -11.17 -5.49
CA ALA A 434 -33.70 -10.11 -5.05
C ALA A 434 -34.90 -9.93 -5.98
N GLU A 435 -34.70 -10.16 -7.27
CA GLU A 435 -35.76 -10.11 -8.27
C GLU A 435 -36.71 -11.32 -8.10
N ILE A 436 -36.16 -12.51 -7.84
CA ILE A 436 -36.92 -13.74 -7.62
C ILE A 436 -37.75 -13.61 -6.34
N ALA A 437 -37.21 -13.15 -5.25
CA ALA A 437 -37.90 -12.95 -3.98
C ALA A 437 -39.00 -11.87 -4.01
N ALA A 438 -39.03 -11.05 -5.06
CA ALA A 438 -40.08 -10.06 -5.28
C ALA A 438 -41.25 -10.57 -6.14
N LEU A 439 -41.18 -11.82 -6.61
CA LEU A 439 -42.23 -12.43 -7.41
C LEU A 439 -43.41 -12.90 -6.50
N PRO A 440 -44.63 -13.07 -7.08
CA PRO A 440 -45.72 -13.66 -6.37
C PRO A 440 -45.39 -15.09 -5.83
N ASP A 441 -45.89 -15.43 -4.66
CA ASP A 441 -45.58 -16.65 -3.92
C ASP A 441 -45.75 -17.95 -4.74
N ASP A 442 -46.73 -17.99 -5.63
CA ASP A 442 -47.00 -19.13 -6.53
C ASP A 442 -45.87 -19.29 -7.57
N VAL A 443 -45.37 -18.21 -8.08
CA VAL A 443 -44.23 -18.19 -9.05
C VAL A 443 -42.93 -18.52 -8.33
N GLU A 444 -42.68 -17.95 -7.15
CA GLU A 444 -41.50 -18.22 -6.34
C GLU A 444 -41.46 -19.74 -5.99
N ASN A 445 -42.57 -20.34 -5.55
CA ASN A 445 -42.63 -21.75 -5.24
C ASN A 445 -42.37 -22.65 -6.46
N GLN A 446 -42.84 -22.28 -7.66
CA GLN A 446 -42.49 -22.98 -8.88
C GLN A 446 -40.99 -22.93 -9.17
N ILE A 447 -40.37 -21.75 -9.04
CA ILE A 447 -38.91 -21.57 -9.22
C ILE A 447 -38.15 -22.46 -8.23
N ILE A 448 -38.53 -22.48 -6.95
CA ILE A 448 -37.91 -23.33 -5.91
C ILE A 448 -38.05 -24.83 -6.26
N SER A 449 -39.19 -25.24 -6.79
CA SER A 449 -39.41 -26.63 -7.25
C SER A 449 -38.46 -27.00 -8.41
N TYR A 450 -38.31 -26.13 -9.39
CA TYR A 450 -37.35 -26.32 -10.48
C TYR A 450 -35.92 -26.31 -9.99
N ALA A 451 -35.57 -25.42 -9.04
CA ALA A 451 -34.26 -25.34 -8.42
C ALA A 451 -33.90 -26.69 -7.74
N THR A 452 -34.81 -27.26 -7.02
CA THR A 452 -34.62 -28.57 -6.36
C THR A 452 -34.34 -29.68 -7.39
N LEU A 453 -35.07 -29.67 -8.51
CA LEU A 453 -34.86 -30.64 -9.59
C LEU A 453 -33.49 -30.47 -10.26
N ILE A 454 -33.07 -29.23 -10.51
CA ILE A 454 -31.74 -28.90 -11.06
C ILE A 454 -30.63 -29.35 -10.09
N VAL A 455 -30.79 -29.11 -8.79
CA VAL A 455 -29.82 -29.58 -7.78
C VAL A 455 -29.71 -31.08 -7.75
N GLY A 456 -30.83 -31.82 -7.88
CA GLY A 456 -30.79 -33.26 -8.01
C GLY A 456 -29.99 -33.74 -9.22
N GLN A 457 -30.04 -33.05 -10.33
CA GLN A 457 -29.21 -33.33 -11.53
C GLN A 457 -27.72 -33.00 -11.28
N ILE A 458 -27.45 -31.92 -10.57
CA ILE A 458 -26.08 -31.52 -10.18
C ILE A 458 -25.49 -32.63 -9.26
N ASP A 459 -26.23 -33.09 -8.27
CA ASP A 459 -25.78 -34.13 -7.34
C ASP A 459 -25.51 -35.46 -8.07
N ALA A 460 -26.35 -35.83 -9.04
CA ALA A 460 -26.11 -36.98 -9.90
C ALA A 460 -24.87 -36.84 -10.78
N ALA A 461 -24.63 -35.63 -11.32
CA ALA A 461 -23.43 -35.34 -12.12
C ALA A 461 -22.16 -35.34 -11.27
N GLU A 462 -22.21 -34.84 -10.03
CA GLU A 462 -21.08 -34.86 -9.09
C GLU A 462 -20.59 -36.27 -8.78
N GLN A 463 -21.53 -37.24 -8.66
CA GLN A 463 -21.19 -38.65 -8.44
C GLN A 463 -20.40 -39.28 -9.60
N LEU A 464 -20.46 -38.70 -10.80
CA LEU A 464 -19.68 -39.21 -11.94
C LEU A 464 -18.21 -38.71 -11.93
N PHE A 465 -17.91 -37.71 -11.11
CA PHE A 465 -16.55 -37.16 -10.97
C PHE A 465 -15.81 -37.65 -9.69
N GLY A 466 -16.50 -38.26 -8.77
CA GLY A 466 -15.96 -38.90 -7.55
C GLY A 466 -15.76 -40.37 -7.73
#